data_d2e50a6c153dd46784fed5dea3a69777
#
_entry.id   d2e50a6c153dd46784fed5dea3a69777
#
_cell.length_a   1.000
_cell.length_b   1.000
_cell.length_c   1.000
_cell.angle_alpha   90.00
_cell.angle_beta   90.00
_cell.angle_gamma   90.00
#
_symmetry.space_group_name_H-M   'P 1'
#
loop_
_entity.id
_entity.type
_entity.pdbx_description
1 polymer ?
#
loop_
_entity_poly.entity_id
_entity_poly.type
_entity_poly.pdbx_seq_one_letter_code
_entity_poly.pdbx_strand_id
1 'polypeptide(L)'
;MKRRRFALDIRPGAVALLAGLYFLLPLRWCVRLALAVVVHELGHVAALVLCGAEVYGLRMEACGLALRCAPPEGAVRTIAAALAGPAAGAGLFCILRGLGYPEGADLSLLYACANLLPVLPLDGGRALEAVVAALAGARAAERLLDVLGLVLPVALMGLGVALFARGMGLALGVFGAWLALLQPGMTCQGGKHDVKYSYYQM
;
A
#
# COMPACT_ATOMS: atom_id res chain seq x y z
N MET A 1 -24.27 8.60 22.45
CA MET A 1 -23.32 8.33 21.34
C MET A 1 -22.61 9.64 20.95
N LYS A 2 -21.32 9.82 21.29
CA LYS A 2 -20.53 10.97 20.82
C LYS A 2 -20.22 10.74 19.33
N ARG A 3 -20.77 11.54 18.43
CA ARG A 3 -20.37 11.59 17.02
C ARG A 3 -18.87 11.90 16.99
N ARG A 4 -18.02 10.93 16.66
CA ARG A 4 -16.60 11.15 16.45
C ARG A 4 -16.45 11.96 15.17
N ARG A 5 -15.76 13.11 15.25
CA ARG A 5 -15.48 13.94 14.07
C ARG A 5 -14.46 13.18 13.22
N PHE A 6 -14.72 13.10 11.92
CA PHE A 6 -13.77 12.60 10.94
C PHE A 6 -12.50 13.46 10.99
N ALA A 7 -11.34 12.84 11.19
CA ALA A 7 -10.05 13.53 11.28
C ALA A 7 -9.22 13.25 10.04
N LEU A 8 -8.76 14.32 9.38
CA LEU A 8 -7.74 14.26 8.33
C LEU A 8 -6.41 14.68 8.94
N ASP A 9 -5.41 13.80 8.87
CA ASP A 9 -4.05 14.01 9.40
C ASP A 9 -3.04 13.86 8.24
N ILE A 10 -2.35 14.95 7.88
CA ILE A 10 -1.35 14.95 6.80
C ILE A 10 0.03 15.07 7.45
N ARG A 11 0.84 14.02 7.29
CA ARG A 11 2.20 13.99 7.82
C ARG A 11 3.19 14.73 6.90
N PRO A 12 4.25 15.35 7.45
CA PRO A 12 5.27 16.04 6.66
C PRO A 12 5.92 15.16 5.59
N GLY A 13 6.06 13.85 5.85
CA GLY A 13 6.59 12.87 4.89
C GLY A 13 5.72 12.73 3.63
N ALA A 14 4.40 12.83 3.74
CA ALA A 14 3.50 12.81 2.58
C ALA A 14 3.68 14.07 1.71
N VAL A 15 3.84 15.24 2.36
CA VAL A 15 4.09 16.50 1.65
C VAL A 15 5.44 16.45 0.92
N ALA A 16 6.49 15.93 1.58
CA ALA A 16 7.80 15.77 0.98
C ALA A 16 7.78 14.80 -0.21
N LEU A 17 7.05 13.67 -0.11
CA LEU A 17 6.88 12.73 -1.21
C LEU A 17 6.16 13.39 -2.40
N LEU A 18 5.05 14.07 -2.16
CA LEU A 18 4.28 14.75 -3.22
C LEU A 18 5.10 15.85 -3.90
N ALA A 19 5.85 16.64 -3.11
CA ALA A 19 6.75 17.66 -3.65
C ALA A 19 7.86 17.02 -4.50
N GLY A 20 8.49 15.94 -4.00
CA GLY A 20 9.51 15.20 -4.75
C GLY A 20 8.97 14.65 -6.07
N LEU A 21 7.79 14.05 -6.07
CA LEU A 21 7.14 13.56 -7.28
C LEU A 21 6.84 14.69 -8.28
N TYR A 22 6.38 15.85 -7.78
CA TYR A 22 6.10 17.01 -8.63
C TYR A 22 7.37 17.57 -9.30
N PHE A 23 8.52 17.53 -8.62
CA PHE A 23 9.80 17.97 -9.19
C PHE A 23 10.42 16.94 -10.15
N LEU A 24 10.17 15.64 -9.92
CA LEU A 24 10.78 14.56 -10.71
C LEU A 24 9.96 14.15 -11.92
N LEU A 25 8.64 14.33 -11.88
CA LEU A 25 7.71 13.85 -12.91
C LEU A 25 6.97 15.01 -13.57
N PRO A 26 6.75 14.96 -14.91
CA PRO A 26 5.84 15.87 -15.57
C PRO A 26 4.43 15.81 -14.96
N LEU A 27 3.73 16.94 -14.89
CA LEU A 27 2.41 17.06 -14.24
C LEU A 27 1.40 15.99 -14.73
N ARG A 28 1.43 15.67 -16.03
CA ARG A 28 0.58 14.61 -16.61
C ARG A 28 0.74 13.24 -15.92
N TRP A 29 1.97 12.88 -15.54
CA TRP A 29 2.25 11.63 -14.81
C TRP A 29 1.82 11.70 -13.36
N CYS A 30 2.01 12.87 -12.72
CA CYS A 30 1.52 13.09 -11.35
C CYS A 30 0.00 12.95 -11.27
N VAL A 31 -0.75 13.52 -12.24
CA VAL A 31 -2.22 13.40 -12.28
C VAL A 31 -2.66 11.96 -12.50
N ARG A 32 -2.02 11.22 -13.41
CA ARG A 32 -2.33 9.80 -13.65
C ARG A 32 -2.05 8.94 -12.43
N LEU A 33 -0.92 9.17 -11.78
CA LEU A 33 -0.56 8.46 -10.55
C LEU A 33 -1.54 8.79 -9.42
N ALA A 34 -1.89 10.07 -9.24
CA ALA A 34 -2.87 10.47 -8.25
C ALA A 34 -4.23 9.81 -8.49
N LEU A 35 -4.68 9.72 -9.75
CA LEU A 35 -5.92 9.01 -10.10
C LEU A 35 -5.83 7.53 -9.73
N ALA A 36 -4.73 6.85 -10.07
CA ALA A 36 -4.52 5.44 -9.76
C ALA A 36 -4.54 5.20 -8.24
N VAL A 37 -3.83 6.03 -7.47
CA VAL A 37 -3.80 5.96 -5.99
C VAL A 37 -5.19 6.21 -5.42
N VAL A 38 -5.88 7.28 -5.82
CA VAL A 38 -7.21 7.62 -5.27
C VAL A 38 -8.22 6.50 -5.53
N VAL A 39 -8.28 5.94 -6.74
CA VAL A 39 -9.22 4.85 -7.06
C VAL A 39 -8.88 3.59 -6.28
N HIS A 40 -7.61 3.27 -6.12
CA HIS A 40 -7.14 2.15 -5.32
C HIS A 40 -7.58 2.30 -3.85
N GLU A 41 -7.32 3.44 -3.23
CA GLU A 41 -7.72 3.70 -1.84
C GLU A 41 -9.24 3.72 -1.64
N LEU A 42 -9.98 4.24 -2.62
CA LEU A 42 -11.45 4.16 -2.61
C LEU A 42 -11.95 2.72 -2.65
N GLY A 43 -11.23 1.82 -3.32
CA GLY A 43 -11.51 0.38 -3.28
C GLY A 43 -11.47 -0.18 -1.86
N HIS A 44 -10.41 0.13 -1.09
CA HIS A 44 -10.31 -0.27 0.31
C HIS A 44 -11.41 0.32 1.18
N VAL A 45 -11.67 1.62 1.04
CA VAL A 45 -12.74 2.30 1.79
C VAL A 45 -14.09 1.64 1.52
N ALA A 46 -14.41 1.39 0.24
CA ALA A 46 -15.67 0.74 -0.14
C ALA A 46 -15.80 -0.65 0.49
N ALA A 47 -14.74 -1.48 0.43
CA ALA A 47 -14.75 -2.81 1.02
C ALA A 47 -14.90 -2.76 2.55
N LEU A 48 -14.19 -1.86 3.24
CA LEU A 48 -14.30 -1.70 4.68
C LEU A 48 -15.72 -1.29 5.11
N VAL A 49 -16.31 -0.32 4.42
CA VAL A 49 -17.69 0.12 4.67
C VAL A 49 -18.68 -1.02 4.42
N LEU A 50 -18.53 -1.77 3.33
CA LEU A 50 -19.36 -2.94 3.02
C LEU A 50 -19.20 -4.06 4.06
N CYS A 51 -18.01 -4.20 4.65
CA CYS A 51 -17.77 -5.13 5.75
C CYS A 51 -18.30 -4.61 7.11
N GLY A 52 -18.91 -3.43 7.16
CA GLY A 52 -19.46 -2.84 8.38
C GLY A 52 -18.41 -2.18 9.28
N ALA A 53 -17.22 -1.91 8.76
CA ALA A 53 -16.18 -1.20 9.51
C ALA A 53 -16.54 0.28 9.66
N GLU A 54 -16.40 0.81 10.88
CA GLU A 54 -16.57 2.24 11.12
C GLU A 54 -15.25 2.96 10.82
N VAL A 55 -15.25 3.83 9.82
CA VAL A 55 -14.09 4.67 9.45
C VAL A 55 -14.14 5.98 10.23
N TYR A 56 -13.10 6.24 11.02
CA TYR A 56 -13.03 7.41 11.91
C TYR A 56 -12.12 8.53 11.40
N GLY A 57 -11.29 8.26 10.40
CA GLY A 57 -10.38 9.26 9.86
C GLY A 57 -9.44 8.72 8.80
N LEU A 58 -8.73 9.64 8.16
CA LEU A 58 -7.75 9.38 7.13
C LEU A 58 -6.43 10.04 7.53
N ARG A 59 -5.32 9.30 7.42
CA ARG A 59 -3.98 9.83 7.62
C ARG A 59 -3.16 9.62 6.34
N MET A 60 -2.52 10.68 5.86
CA MET A 60 -1.58 10.65 4.75
C MET A 60 -0.15 10.57 5.29
N GLU A 61 0.58 9.53 4.91
CA GLU A 61 1.98 9.30 5.28
C GLU A 61 2.86 9.17 4.02
N ALA A 62 4.18 9.11 4.18
CA ALA A 62 5.10 8.92 3.06
C ALA A 62 4.95 7.55 2.38
N CYS A 63 4.38 6.57 3.07
CA CYS A 63 4.13 5.22 2.56
C CYS A 63 2.72 5.01 1.99
N GLY A 64 1.85 6.04 1.99
CA GLY A 64 0.50 5.93 1.47
C GLY A 64 -0.56 6.53 2.38
N LEU A 65 -1.79 6.07 2.21
CA LEU A 65 -2.94 6.47 3.01
C LEU A 65 -3.20 5.42 4.11
N ALA A 66 -3.35 5.88 5.35
CA ALA A 66 -3.74 5.03 6.47
C ALA A 66 -5.15 5.39 6.94
N LEU A 67 -6.06 4.42 6.91
CA LEU A 67 -7.41 4.60 7.43
C LEU A 67 -7.46 4.31 8.93
N ARG A 68 -8.06 5.21 9.68
CA ARG A 68 -8.47 4.95 11.06
C ARG A 68 -9.83 4.26 11.03
N CYS A 69 -9.82 2.95 11.22
CA CYS A 69 -11.05 2.17 11.34
C CYS A 69 -10.88 1.08 12.41
N ALA A 70 -12.00 0.54 12.86
CA ALA A 70 -11.95 -0.72 13.56
C ALA A 70 -11.58 -1.82 12.55
N PRO A 71 -10.57 -2.67 12.86
CA PRO A 71 -10.21 -3.73 11.93
C PRO A 71 -11.42 -4.64 11.68
N PRO A 72 -11.62 -5.08 10.42
CA PRO A 72 -12.71 -6.00 10.13
C PRO A 72 -12.50 -7.32 10.89
N GLU A 73 -13.57 -7.83 11.49
CA GLU A 73 -13.52 -9.10 12.21
C GLU A 73 -13.44 -10.28 11.24
N GLY A 74 -12.43 -11.13 11.40
CA GLY A 74 -12.24 -12.37 10.67
C GLY A 74 -11.36 -12.24 9.41
N ALA A 75 -10.64 -13.33 9.12
CA ALA A 75 -9.63 -13.38 8.05
C ALA A 75 -10.21 -13.05 6.66
N VAL A 76 -11.40 -13.57 6.35
CA VAL A 76 -12.04 -13.35 5.03
C VAL A 76 -12.32 -11.87 4.77
N ARG A 77 -12.83 -11.13 5.76
CA ARG A 77 -13.11 -9.69 5.62
C ARG A 77 -11.82 -8.89 5.50
N THR A 78 -10.78 -9.27 6.26
CA THR A 78 -9.45 -8.66 6.18
C THR A 78 -8.83 -8.87 4.80
N ILE A 79 -8.89 -10.10 4.25
CA ILE A 79 -8.39 -10.41 2.90
C ILE A 79 -9.18 -9.62 1.83
N ALA A 80 -10.52 -9.60 1.94
CA ALA A 80 -11.36 -8.87 0.99
C ALA A 80 -11.06 -7.37 1.02
N ALA A 81 -10.89 -6.79 2.20
CA ALA A 81 -10.50 -5.39 2.35
C ALA A 81 -9.11 -5.12 1.76
N ALA A 82 -8.12 -5.97 2.01
CA ALA A 82 -6.77 -5.81 1.47
C ALA A 82 -6.72 -5.94 -0.06
N LEU A 83 -7.49 -6.85 -0.66
CA LEU A 83 -7.50 -7.05 -2.11
C LEU A 83 -8.39 -6.08 -2.88
N ALA A 84 -9.26 -5.33 -2.20
CA ALA A 84 -10.20 -4.42 -2.84
C ALA A 84 -9.53 -3.23 -3.55
N GLY A 85 -8.44 -2.70 -2.99
CA GLY A 85 -7.63 -1.65 -3.63
C GLY A 85 -7.01 -2.12 -4.95
N PRO A 86 -6.21 -3.21 -4.94
CA PRO A 86 -5.69 -3.80 -6.17
C PRO A 86 -6.78 -4.15 -7.20
N ALA A 87 -7.92 -4.66 -6.76
CA ALA A 87 -9.05 -4.96 -7.65
C ALA A 87 -9.64 -3.69 -8.28
N ALA A 88 -9.79 -2.61 -7.51
CA ALA A 88 -10.22 -1.31 -8.03
C ALA A 88 -9.21 -0.73 -9.03
N GLY A 89 -7.91 -0.87 -8.76
CA GLY A 89 -6.83 -0.49 -9.69
C GLY A 89 -6.87 -1.27 -10.99
N ALA A 90 -7.12 -2.59 -10.93
CA ALA A 90 -7.31 -3.43 -12.12
C ALA A 90 -8.58 -3.04 -12.89
N GLY A 91 -9.67 -2.69 -12.20
CA GLY A 91 -10.87 -2.14 -12.82
C GLY A 91 -10.60 -0.82 -13.56
N LEU A 92 -9.85 0.09 -12.94
CA LEU A 92 -9.43 1.35 -13.56
C LEU A 92 -8.58 1.11 -14.81
N PHE A 93 -7.64 0.13 -14.75
CA PHE A 93 -6.87 -0.28 -15.93
C PHE A 93 -7.79 -0.64 -17.09
N CYS A 94 -8.80 -1.50 -16.88
CA CYS A 94 -9.74 -1.91 -17.94
C CYS A 94 -10.52 -0.71 -18.50
N ILE A 95 -11.00 0.18 -17.64
CA ILE A 95 -11.74 1.40 -18.04
C ILE A 95 -10.85 2.32 -18.89
N LEU A 96 -9.67 2.67 -18.41
CA LEU A 96 -8.76 3.59 -19.09
C LEU A 96 -8.26 3.00 -20.43
N ARG A 97 -8.03 1.69 -20.46
CA ARG A 97 -7.63 0.99 -21.68
C ARG A 97 -8.73 1.06 -22.74
N GLY A 98 -9.99 0.84 -22.35
CA GLY A 98 -11.17 0.94 -23.21
C GLY A 98 -11.45 2.36 -23.71
N LEU A 99 -11.10 3.37 -22.92
CA LEU A 99 -11.24 4.79 -23.27
C LEU A 99 -10.08 5.35 -24.12
N GLY A 100 -9.05 4.54 -24.42
CA GLY A 100 -7.90 4.96 -25.22
C GLY A 100 -6.83 5.73 -24.45
N TYR A 101 -6.73 5.56 -23.13
CA TYR A 101 -5.69 6.14 -22.27
C TYR A 101 -4.68 5.09 -21.79
N PRO A 102 -3.85 4.49 -22.67
CA PRO A 102 -3.00 3.35 -22.34
C PRO A 102 -1.98 3.66 -21.23
N GLU A 103 -1.36 4.85 -21.26
CA GLU A 103 -0.35 5.21 -20.25
C GLU A 103 -0.92 5.32 -18.83
N GLY A 104 -2.15 5.81 -18.68
CA GLY A 104 -2.86 5.85 -17.40
C GLY A 104 -3.30 4.45 -16.95
N ALA A 105 -3.72 3.62 -17.91
CA ALA A 105 -4.07 2.23 -17.65
C ALA A 105 -2.86 1.44 -17.14
N ASP A 106 -1.74 1.49 -17.86
CA ASP A 106 -0.53 0.75 -17.50
C ASP A 106 0.00 1.17 -16.13
N LEU A 107 -0.06 2.47 -15.80
CA LEU A 107 0.33 2.98 -14.49
C LEU A 107 -0.59 2.47 -13.37
N SER A 108 -1.91 2.42 -13.61
CA SER A 108 -2.87 1.87 -12.65
C SER A 108 -2.64 0.39 -12.39
N LEU A 109 -2.37 -0.38 -13.45
CA LEU A 109 -2.04 -1.80 -13.31
C LEU A 109 -0.72 -2.01 -12.58
N LEU A 110 0.31 -1.24 -12.92
CA LEU A 110 1.61 -1.30 -12.25
C LEU A 110 1.47 -1.01 -10.75
N TYR A 111 0.70 0.03 -10.39
CA TYR A 111 0.44 0.37 -8.99
C TYR A 111 -0.31 -0.75 -8.26
N ALA A 112 -1.33 -1.33 -8.88
CA ALA A 112 -2.07 -2.46 -8.32
C ALA A 112 -1.19 -3.70 -8.13
N CYS A 113 -0.36 -4.05 -9.12
CA CYS A 113 0.59 -5.17 -9.04
C CYS A 113 1.66 -4.94 -7.97
N ALA A 114 2.18 -3.72 -7.85
CA ALA A 114 3.16 -3.39 -6.81
C ALA A 114 2.55 -3.58 -5.41
N ASN A 115 1.29 -3.17 -5.20
CA ASN A 115 0.60 -3.38 -3.92
C ASN A 115 0.24 -4.84 -3.64
N LEU A 116 0.21 -5.72 -4.64
CA LEU A 116 0.01 -7.16 -4.45
C LEU A 116 1.28 -7.92 -4.06
N LEU A 117 2.43 -7.28 -3.98
CA LEU A 117 3.65 -7.93 -3.49
C LEU A 117 3.46 -8.43 -2.05
N PRO A 118 3.90 -9.67 -1.75
CA PRO A 118 3.64 -10.33 -0.47
C PRO A 118 4.60 -9.83 0.64
N VAL A 119 4.64 -8.52 0.85
CA VAL A 119 5.51 -7.87 1.85
C VAL A 119 4.78 -6.71 2.51
N LEU A 120 4.91 -6.56 3.83
CA LEU A 120 4.39 -5.39 4.54
C LEU A 120 5.20 -4.12 4.16
N PRO A 121 4.57 -2.95 4.11
CA PRO A 121 3.17 -2.63 4.45
C PRO A 121 2.16 -2.77 3.30
N LEU A 122 2.50 -3.42 2.19
CA LEU A 122 1.68 -3.54 0.99
C LEU A 122 0.47 -4.47 1.21
N ASP A 123 -0.56 -4.33 0.37
CA ASP A 123 -1.84 -5.06 0.51
C ASP A 123 -1.68 -6.57 0.35
N GLY A 124 -0.79 -7.01 -0.56
CA GLY A 124 -0.45 -8.42 -0.74
C GLY A 124 0.16 -9.03 0.52
N GLY A 125 1.01 -8.28 1.23
CA GLY A 125 1.56 -8.67 2.53
C GLY A 125 0.48 -8.87 3.58
N ARG A 126 -0.49 -7.96 3.65
CA ARG A 126 -1.63 -8.05 4.60
C ARG A 126 -2.59 -9.17 4.28
N ALA A 127 -2.91 -9.35 3.00
CA ALA A 127 -3.73 -10.48 2.57
C ALA A 127 -3.04 -11.80 2.93
N LEU A 128 -1.72 -11.90 2.69
CA LEU A 128 -0.91 -13.07 3.04
C LEU A 128 -0.87 -13.29 4.55
N GLU A 129 -0.64 -12.22 5.33
CA GLU A 129 -0.68 -12.27 6.80
C GLU A 129 -1.99 -12.87 7.31
N ALA A 130 -3.13 -12.36 6.83
CA ALA A 130 -4.44 -12.84 7.24
C ALA A 130 -4.69 -14.31 6.86
N VAL A 131 -4.23 -14.74 5.68
CA VAL A 131 -4.31 -16.14 5.23
C VAL A 131 -3.49 -17.04 6.11
N VAL A 132 -2.20 -16.72 6.30
CA VAL A 132 -1.27 -17.57 7.06
C VAL A 132 -1.63 -17.58 8.54
N ALA A 133 -2.04 -16.45 9.10
CA ALA A 133 -2.50 -16.39 10.49
C ALA A 133 -3.73 -17.27 10.73
N ALA A 134 -4.66 -17.33 9.77
CA ALA A 134 -5.85 -18.18 9.85
C ALA A 134 -5.53 -19.67 9.70
N LEU A 135 -4.54 -20.04 8.88
CA LEU A 135 -4.21 -21.45 8.59
C LEU A 135 -3.16 -22.04 9.54
N ALA A 136 -2.15 -21.25 9.91
CA ALA A 136 -0.96 -21.71 10.63
C ALA A 136 -0.68 -20.91 11.92
N GLY A 137 -1.52 -19.92 12.21
CA GLY A 137 -1.41 -19.09 13.41
C GLY A 137 -0.51 -17.85 13.23
N ALA A 138 -0.70 -16.85 14.11
CA ALA A 138 -0.06 -15.53 14.02
C ALA A 138 1.49 -15.60 13.99
N ARG A 139 2.10 -16.47 14.81
CA ARG A 139 3.57 -16.62 14.84
C ARG A 139 4.15 -17.13 13.51
N ALA A 140 3.42 -17.97 12.78
CA ALA A 140 3.85 -18.44 11.46
C ALA A 140 3.75 -17.31 10.44
N ALA A 141 2.70 -16.50 10.50
CA ALA A 141 2.52 -15.32 9.65
C ALA A 141 3.65 -14.31 9.87
N GLU A 142 3.94 -13.94 11.13
CA GLU A 142 5.03 -13.02 11.46
C GLU A 142 6.37 -13.49 10.87
N ARG A 143 6.77 -14.75 11.13
CA ARG A 143 8.04 -15.29 10.62
C ARG A 143 8.12 -15.28 9.09
N LEU A 144 7.04 -15.65 8.41
CA LEU A 144 7.00 -15.63 6.95
C LEU A 144 7.16 -14.22 6.41
N LEU A 145 6.44 -13.25 6.98
CA LEU A 145 6.51 -11.85 6.53
C LEU A 145 7.83 -11.18 6.86
N ASP A 146 8.47 -11.53 7.98
CA ASP A 146 9.82 -11.07 8.30
C ASP A 146 10.84 -11.56 7.25
N VAL A 147 10.75 -12.83 6.86
CA VAL A 147 11.62 -13.39 5.83
C VAL A 147 11.35 -12.73 4.46
N LEU A 148 10.08 -12.60 4.07
CA LEU A 148 9.71 -11.95 2.81
C LEU A 148 10.08 -10.47 2.80
N GLY A 149 9.93 -9.78 3.94
CA GLY A 149 10.31 -8.39 4.13
C GLY A 149 11.81 -8.12 4.03
N LEU A 150 12.64 -9.15 4.24
CA LEU A 150 14.08 -9.09 4.00
C LEU A 150 14.44 -9.51 2.57
N VAL A 151 13.94 -10.65 2.14
CA VAL A 151 14.36 -11.28 0.87
C VAL A 151 13.88 -10.52 -0.35
N LEU A 152 12.60 -10.10 -0.36
CA LEU A 152 12.01 -9.46 -1.53
C LEU A 152 12.62 -8.08 -1.85
N PRO A 153 12.79 -7.15 -0.90
CA PRO A 153 13.47 -5.89 -1.16
C PRO A 153 14.90 -6.08 -1.67
N VAL A 154 15.66 -7.01 -1.06
CA VAL A 154 17.04 -7.31 -1.48
C VAL A 154 17.08 -7.87 -2.90
N ALA A 155 16.17 -8.80 -3.24
CA ALA A 155 16.05 -9.35 -4.58
C ALA A 155 15.68 -8.26 -5.61
N LEU A 156 14.76 -7.36 -5.28
CA LEU A 156 14.39 -6.22 -6.14
C LEU A 156 15.57 -5.26 -6.34
N MET A 157 16.33 -4.99 -5.29
CA MET A 157 17.55 -4.16 -5.39
C MET A 157 18.59 -4.82 -6.31
N GLY A 158 18.87 -6.10 -6.10
CA GLY A 158 19.80 -6.85 -6.94
C GLY A 158 19.38 -6.89 -8.40
N LEU A 159 18.10 -7.16 -8.67
CA LEU A 159 17.52 -7.11 -10.01
C LEU A 159 17.60 -5.70 -10.61
N GLY A 160 17.32 -4.66 -9.81
CA GLY A 160 17.44 -3.27 -10.25
C GLY A 160 18.85 -2.89 -10.66
N VAL A 161 19.88 -3.34 -9.92
CA VAL A 161 21.29 -3.17 -10.30
C VAL A 161 21.63 -3.91 -11.59
N ALA A 162 21.16 -5.15 -11.73
CA ALA A 162 21.39 -5.95 -12.96
C ALA A 162 20.72 -5.32 -14.20
N LEU A 163 19.52 -4.75 -14.05
CA LEU A 163 18.82 -4.05 -15.13
C LEU A 163 19.50 -2.72 -15.46
N PHE A 164 20.00 -2.00 -14.46
CA PHE A 164 20.77 -0.78 -14.67
C PHE A 164 22.04 -1.04 -15.48
N ALA A 165 22.77 -2.12 -15.18
CA ALA A 165 23.94 -2.53 -15.95
C ALA A 165 23.62 -2.84 -17.43
N ARG A 166 22.34 -3.11 -17.75
CA ARG A 166 21.81 -3.30 -19.12
C ARG A 166 21.19 -2.03 -19.72
N GLY A 167 21.30 -0.88 -19.05
CA GLY A 167 20.73 0.39 -19.52
C GLY A 167 19.22 0.54 -19.31
N MET A 168 18.57 -0.33 -18.51
CA MET A 168 17.11 -0.35 -18.31
C MET A 168 16.62 0.52 -17.15
N GLY A 169 17.50 1.31 -16.52
CA GLY A 169 17.14 2.25 -15.44
C GLY A 169 17.14 1.64 -14.03
N LEU A 170 17.11 2.51 -13.00
CA LEU A 170 17.26 2.15 -11.58
C LEU A 170 15.93 2.02 -10.81
N ALA A 171 14.79 2.23 -11.48
CA ALA A 171 13.50 2.35 -10.81
C ALA A 171 13.17 1.17 -9.87
N LEU A 172 13.45 -0.06 -10.31
CA LEU A 172 13.19 -1.27 -9.53
C LEU A 172 14.10 -1.36 -8.29
N GLY A 173 15.37 -0.97 -8.42
CA GLY A 173 16.31 -0.92 -7.31
C GLY A 173 15.93 0.13 -6.26
N VAL A 174 15.49 1.31 -6.72
CA VAL A 174 14.98 2.37 -5.85
C VAL A 174 13.72 1.92 -5.11
N PHE A 175 12.80 1.24 -5.81
CA PHE A 175 11.59 0.67 -5.20
C PHE A 175 11.94 -0.40 -4.16
N GLY A 176 12.89 -1.29 -4.44
CA GLY A 176 13.37 -2.28 -3.47
C GLY A 176 14.01 -1.62 -2.24
N ALA A 177 14.84 -0.59 -2.42
CA ALA A 177 15.44 0.16 -1.33
C ALA A 177 14.37 0.88 -0.47
N TRP A 178 13.37 1.48 -1.11
CA TRP A 178 12.24 2.09 -0.43
C TRP A 178 11.45 1.06 0.41
N LEU A 179 11.16 -0.11 -0.14
CA LEU A 179 10.52 -1.20 0.60
C LEU A 179 11.35 -1.66 1.80
N ALA A 180 12.68 -1.77 1.65
CA ALA A 180 13.58 -2.14 2.75
C ALA A 180 13.50 -1.13 3.91
N LEU A 181 13.45 0.17 3.59
CA LEU A 181 13.33 1.24 4.59
C LEU A 181 11.98 1.23 5.34
N LEU A 182 10.94 0.67 4.75
CA LEU A 182 9.61 0.57 5.37
C LEU A 182 9.47 -0.63 6.31
N GLN A 183 10.43 -1.57 6.33
CA GLN A 183 10.33 -2.73 7.20
C GLN A 183 10.40 -2.35 8.69
N PRO A 184 9.54 -2.91 9.56
CA PRO A 184 9.43 -2.53 10.97
C PRO A 184 10.73 -2.69 11.77
N GLY A 185 11.63 -3.55 11.34
CA GLY A 185 12.91 -3.80 11.99
C GLY A 185 14.00 -2.75 11.74
N MET A 186 13.86 -1.90 10.72
CA MET A 186 14.83 -0.85 10.38
C MET A 186 14.44 0.53 10.89
N THR A 187 13.18 0.77 11.14
CA THR A 187 12.71 2.00 11.75
C THR A 187 12.57 1.80 13.25
N CYS A 188 13.51 2.35 14.03
CA CYS A 188 13.35 2.52 15.47
C CYS A 188 12.16 3.47 15.73
N GLN A 189 10.95 2.99 15.64
CA GLN A 189 9.77 3.72 16.07
C GLN A 189 9.59 3.51 17.56
N GLY A 190 10.28 4.37 18.34
CA GLY A 190 9.92 4.64 19.73
C GLY A 190 8.55 5.30 19.77
N GLY A 191 7.50 4.52 19.75
CA GLY A 191 6.13 4.95 19.94
C GLY A 191 5.39 3.86 20.70
N LYS A 192 5.18 4.07 22.01
CA LYS A 192 4.35 3.22 22.86
C LYS A 192 3.03 2.95 22.14
N HIS A 193 2.71 1.69 21.96
CA HIS A 193 1.39 1.21 21.54
C HIS A 193 0.34 1.75 22.51
N ASP A 194 -0.35 2.80 22.11
CA ASP A 194 -1.68 3.09 22.65
C ASP A 194 -2.64 2.06 22.05
N VAL A 195 -2.90 1.01 22.80
CA VAL A 195 -3.68 -0.21 22.45
C VAL A 195 -5.15 0.09 22.09
N LYS A 196 -5.54 1.34 21.95
CA LYS A 196 -6.95 1.71 21.79
C LYS A 196 -7.41 1.96 20.36
N TYR A 197 -6.49 2.04 19.38
CA TYR A 197 -6.83 2.25 17.97
C TYR A 197 -5.79 1.61 17.07
N SER A 198 -6.14 0.54 16.38
CA SER A 198 -5.34 0.02 15.29
C SER A 198 -5.46 0.94 14.09
N TYR A 199 -4.36 1.49 13.60
CA TYR A 199 -4.32 2.12 12.29
C TYR A 199 -4.25 1.00 11.25
N TYR A 200 -5.27 0.91 10.42
CA TYR A 200 -5.19 0.15 9.19
C TYR A 200 -4.35 1.01 8.23
N GLN A 201 -3.05 0.73 8.13
CA GLN A 201 -2.23 1.27 7.03
C GLN A 201 -2.65 0.55 5.77
N MET A 202 -3.02 1.25 4.78
CA MET A 202 -3.24 0.77 3.42
C MET A 202 -2.09 1.19 2.55
#